data_0e745cc3ff72ffdd3197a05b5047897f
#
_entry.id   0e745cc3ff72ffdd3197a05b5047897f
#
_cell.length_a   1.000
_cell.length_b   1.000
_cell.length_c   1.000
_cell.angle_alpha   90.00
_cell.angle_beta   90.00
_cell.angle_gamma   90.00
#
_symmetry.space_group_name_H-M   'P 1'
#
loop_
_entity.id
_entity.type
_entity.pdbx_description
1 polymer ?
#
loop_
_entity_poly.entity_id
_entity_poly.type
_entity_poly.pdbx_seq_one_letter_code
_entity_poly.pdbx_strand_id
1 'polypeptide(L)'
;SLFQAMVDAPDAGRLPMVISGSSQRMMQGLVLNEDAPLYGRAQSILRLHPLSVCAMRAALDLPDAVSAVMLYAAFGGVPRYWDLVRDGRFDTVEQALEHLVLSPRGVLHDEADRVLRDEEAAFLERAACELIGRGARRPSELAARLGVKDTTLAKPLRHLVDLRLIDRQAPYDFGKGRPAAGGRRVLYKPADPFLAMWHTCVRPYLSGLNVGAKSGQQRAMQAWVHHVASVWEDVCRGQWHELDHAGIEWEPAGRYWGGRDP
;
A
#
# COMPACT_ATOMS: atom_id res chain seq x y z
N SER A 1 9.78 27.95 12.71
CA SER A 1 8.63 27.99 11.79
C SER A 1 7.48 28.76 12.44
N LEU A 2 6.55 29.29 11.65
CA LEU A 2 5.36 29.97 12.18
C LEU A 2 4.56 29.07 13.12
N PHE A 3 4.38 27.82 12.77
CA PHE A 3 3.69 26.82 13.60
C PHE A 3 4.40 26.59 14.94
N GLN A 4 5.72 26.57 14.96
CA GLN A 4 6.48 26.46 16.20
C GLN A 4 6.23 27.65 17.13
N ALA A 5 6.26 28.88 16.60
CA ALA A 5 5.96 30.09 17.36
C ALA A 5 4.53 30.09 17.93
N MET A 6 3.56 29.56 17.16
CA MET A 6 2.16 29.41 17.61
C MET A 6 2.02 28.39 18.74
N VAL A 7 2.71 27.26 18.65
CA VAL A 7 2.64 26.19 19.69
C VAL A 7 3.39 26.60 20.95
N ASP A 8 4.49 27.31 20.83
CA ASP A 8 5.34 27.75 21.95
C ASP A 8 4.84 29.09 22.56
N ALA A 9 3.75 29.69 22.04
CA ALA A 9 3.20 30.92 22.61
C ALA A 9 2.59 30.71 24.01
N PRO A 10 2.68 31.68 24.91
CA PRO A 10 2.16 31.56 26.29
C PRO A 10 0.69 31.16 26.37
N ASP A 11 -0.10 31.54 25.37
CA ASP A 11 -1.53 31.24 25.26
C ASP A 11 -1.85 30.03 24.38
N ALA A 12 -0.86 29.27 23.91
CA ALA A 12 -1.03 28.15 22.98
C ALA A 12 -1.98 27.06 23.53
N GLY A 13 -2.00 26.83 24.84
CA GLY A 13 -2.88 25.85 25.48
C GLY A 13 -4.37 26.17 25.42
N ARG A 14 -4.74 27.38 24.97
CA ARG A 14 -6.15 27.80 24.83
C ARG A 14 -6.73 27.56 23.44
N LEU A 15 -5.90 27.29 22.43
CA LEU A 15 -6.33 27.05 21.06
C LEU A 15 -6.02 25.60 20.68
N PRO A 16 -7.05 24.74 20.54
CA PRO A 16 -6.84 23.40 20.00
C PRO A 16 -6.37 23.51 18.55
N MET A 17 -5.21 22.93 18.25
CA MET A 17 -4.65 22.92 16.91
C MET A 17 -4.56 21.47 16.40
N VAL A 18 -5.10 21.22 15.22
CA VAL A 18 -4.97 19.95 14.50
C VAL A 18 -4.20 20.21 13.21
N ILE A 19 -3.13 19.46 13.02
CA ILE A 19 -2.34 19.47 11.78
C ILE A 19 -2.58 18.16 11.07
N SER A 20 -3.01 18.21 9.83
CA SER A 20 -3.19 17.06 8.98
C SER A 20 -2.37 17.18 7.70
N GLY A 21 -1.86 16.07 7.19
CA GLY A 21 -1.13 16.01 5.93
C GLY A 21 -1.24 14.64 5.28
N SER A 22 -1.38 14.62 3.97
CA SER A 22 -1.44 13.39 3.17
C SER A 22 -0.05 12.84 2.82
N SER A 23 0.99 13.68 2.78
CA SER A 23 2.36 13.25 2.55
C SER A 23 3.02 12.81 3.85
N GLN A 24 3.47 11.57 3.89
CA GLN A 24 4.21 11.01 5.03
C GLN A 24 5.54 11.76 5.22
N ARG A 25 6.21 12.09 4.13
CA ARG A 25 7.46 12.84 4.14
C ARG A 25 7.27 14.23 4.76
N MET A 26 6.24 14.97 4.34
CA MET A 26 5.93 16.28 4.94
C MET A 26 5.69 16.17 6.46
N MET A 27 4.91 15.18 6.89
CA MET A 27 4.62 14.97 8.30
C MET A 27 5.86 14.56 9.09
N GLN A 28 6.74 13.74 8.50
CA GLN A 28 8.04 13.43 9.10
C GLN A 28 8.89 14.69 9.30
N GLY A 29 9.01 15.52 8.28
CA GLY A 29 9.78 16.77 8.37
C GLY A 29 9.17 17.86 9.24
N LEU A 30 7.88 17.79 9.55
CA LEU A 30 7.18 18.80 10.36
C LEU A 30 7.04 18.38 11.83
N VAL A 31 6.76 17.10 12.12
CA VAL A 31 6.32 16.64 13.45
C VAL A 31 7.10 15.43 13.95
N LEU A 32 7.46 14.47 13.09
CA LEU A 32 7.87 13.13 13.53
C LEU A 32 9.39 12.96 13.71
N ASN A 33 10.21 13.61 12.91
CA ASN A 33 11.66 13.53 13.01
C ASN A 33 12.18 14.35 14.19
N GLU A 34 13.29 13.94 14.79
CA GLU A 34 13.91 14.63 15.93
C GLU A 34 14.28 16.07 15.62
N ASP A 35 14.66 16.38 14.39
CA ASP A 35 14.97 17.73 13.90
C ASP A 35 13.74 18.53 13.46
N ALA A 36 12.54 17.94 13.52
CA ALA A 36 11.33 18.59 13.03
C ALA A 36 10.89 19.75 13.96
N PRO A 37 10.39 20.88 13.42
CA PRO A 37 10.03 22.05 14.21
C PRO A 37 8.99 21.80 15.31
N LEU A 38 8.14 20.78 15.15
CA LEU A 38 7.08 20.43 16.09
C LEU A 38 7.35 19.10 16.81
N TYR A 39 8.57 18.58 16.73
CA TYR A 39 8.94 17.36 17.42
C TYR A 39 8.69 17.45 18.92
N GLY A 40 8.06 16.43 19.50
CA GLY A 40 7.73 16.37 20.92
C GLY A 40 6.64 17.34 21.40
N ARG A 41 6.04 18.16 20.52
CA ARG A 41 4.98 19.12 20.86
C ARG A 41 3.57 18.59 20.63
N ALA A 42 3.41 17.50 19.88
CA ALA A 42 2.13 16.88 19.66
C ALA A 42 1.65 16.12 20.91
N GLN A 43 0.45 16.42 21.38
CA GLN A 43 -0.20 15.67 22.47
C GLN A 43 -0.72 14.32 21.99
N SER A 44 -1.09 14.21 20.72
CA SER A 44 -1.56 12.99 20.10
C SER A 44 -1.16 12.95 18.63
N ILE A 45 -0.75 11.79 18.16
CA ILE A 45 -0.43 11.54 16.75
C ILE A 45 -1.33 10.42 16.27
N LEU A 46 -2.29 10.79 15.40
CA LEU A 46 -3.18 9.85 14.76
C LEU A 46 -2.63 9.47 13.38
N ARG A 47 -2.30 8.22 13.20
CA ARG A 47 -1.88 7.68 11.91
C ARG A 47 -3.05 6.93 11.28
N LEU A 48 -3.61 7.50 10.24
CA LEU A 48 -4.66 6.86 9.47
C LEU A 48 -4.05 5.74 8.61
N HIS A 49 -4.68 4.58 8.65
CA HIS A 49 -4.37 3.45 7.78
C HIS A 49 -5.39 3.39 6.64
N PRO A 50 -5.04 2.75 5.50
CA PRO A 50 -6.05 2.40 4.50
C PRO A 50 -7.20 1.65 5.15
N LEU A 51 -8.42 1.95 4.73
CA LEU A 51 -9.61 1.31 5.27
C LEU A 51 -9.71 -0.13 4.79
N SER A 52 -10.41 -0.96 5.57
CA SER A 52 -10.58 -2.39 5.28
C SER A 52 -11.58 -2.63 4.14
N VAL A 53 -11.56 -3.85 3.59
CA VAL A 53 -12.56 -4.33 2.63
C VAL A 53 -13.98 -4.27 3.19
N CYS A 54 -14.16 -4.51 4.49
CA CYS A 54 -15.47 -4.41 5.16
C CYS A 54 -15.97 -2.96 5.18
N ALA A 55 -15.08 -2.00 5.44
CA ALA A 55 -15.42 -0.58 5.36
C ALA A 55 -15.81 -0.16 3.93
N MET A 56 -15.10 -0.65 2.90
CA MET A 56 -15.46 -0.42 1.50
C MET A 56 -16.84 -0.99 1.18
N ARG A 57 -17.09 -2.24 1.58
CA ARG A 57 -18.38 -2.89 1.35
C ARG A 57 -19.54 -2.07 1.93
N ALA A 58 -19.38 -1.59 3.16
CA ALA A 58 -20.39 -0.76 3.82
C ALA A 58 -20.55 0.62 3.17
N ALA A 59 -19.43 1.28 2.79
CA ALA A 59 -19.44 2.62 2.20
C ALA A 59 -20.06 2.66 0.80
N LEU A 60 -19.94 1.58 0.04
CA LEU A 60 -20.42 1.47 -1.35
C LEU A 60 -21.68 0.61 -1.48
N ASP A 61 -22.24 0.13 -0.34
CA ASP A 61 -23.44 -0.74 -0.30
C ASP A 61 -23.33 -1.95 -1.24
N LEU A 62 -22.16 -2.63 -1.20
CA LEU A 62 -21.90 -3.74 -2.11
C LEU A 62 -22.66 -4.99 -1.67
N PRO A 63 -23.32 -5.71 -2.60
CA PRO A 63 -24.24 -6.78 -2.29
C PRO A 63 -23.57 -8.01 -1.64
N ASP A 64 -22.33 -8.30 -2.05
CA ASP A 64 -21.63 -9.52 -1.65
C ASP A 64 -20.14 -9.30 -1.38
N ALA A 65 -19.53 -10.29 -0.75
CA ALA A 65 -18.10 -10.24 -0.39
C ALA A 65 -17.18 -10.36 -1.62
N VAL A 66 -17.58 -11.04 -2.68
CA VAL A 66 -16.78 -11.21 -3.89
C VAL A 66 -16.61 -9.87 -4.58
N SER A 67 -17.73 -9.16 -4.81
CA SER A 67 -17.72 -7.80 -5.37
C SER A 67 -16.85 -6.85 -4.54
N ALA A 68 -16.95 -6.94 -3.21
CA ALA A 68 -16.15 -6.12 -2.31
C ALA A 68 -14.65 -6.42 -2.44
N VAL A 69 -14.25 -7.69 -2.48
CA VAL A 69 -12.84 -8.07 -2.63
C VAL A 69 -12.29 -7.70 -4.01
N MET A 70 -13.06 -7.90 -5.07
CA MET A 70 -12.66 -7.50 -6.41
C MET A 70 -12.43 -5.99 -6.49
N LEU A 71 -13.36 -5.20 -5.96
CA LEU A 71 -13.23 -3.74 -5.96
C LEU A 71 -12.06 -3.29 -5.07
N TYR A 72 -11.89 -3.92 -3.91
CA TYR A 72 -10.77 -3.64 -3.00
C TYR A 72 -9.41 -4.00 -3.63
N ALA A 73 -9.34 -5.09 -4.38
CA ALA A 73 -8.15 -5.46 -5.13
C ALA A 73 -7.77 -4.42 -6.20
N ALA A 74 -8.78 -3.77 -6.80
CA ALA A 74 -8.58 -2.76 -7.81
C ALA A 74 -8.20 -1.38 -7.23
N PHE A 75 -8.86 -0.95 -6.14
CA PHE A 75 -8.83 0.43 -5.67
C PHE A 75 -8.29 0.58 -4.23
N GLY A 76 -7.95 -0.52 -3.55
CA GLY A 76 -7.37 -0.47 -2.21
C GLY A 76 -8.26 0.18 -1.16
N GLY A 77 -7.64 0.61 -0.07
CA GLY A 77 -8.31 1.18 1.10
C GLY A 77 -8.39 2.71 1.13
N VAL A 78 -8.25 3.41 0.01
CA VAL A 78 -8.26 4.88 -0.08
C VAL A 78 -9.67 5.38 -0.44
N PRO A 79 -10.39 6.08 0.48
CA PRO A 79 -11.79 6.49 0.25
C PRO A 79 -11.99 7.32 -1.02
N ARG A 80 -11.03 8.18 -1.38
CA ARG A 80 -11.09 8.97 -2.60
C ARG A 80 -11.30 8.14 -3.86
N TYR A 81 -10.68 6.95 -3.94
CA TYR A 81 -10.85 6.07 -5.11
C TYR A 81 -12.25 5.47 -5.13
N TRP A 82 -12.82 5.21 -3.96
CA TRP A 82 -14.20 4.72 -3.83
C TRP A 82 -15.22 5.78 -4.29
N ASP A 83 -14.97 7.05 -3.97
CA ASP A 83 -15.79 8.15 -4.47
C ASP A 83 -15.78 8.21 -6.00
N LEU A 84 -14.62 8.04 -6.64
CA LEU A 84 -14.51 7.99 -8.10
C LEU A 84 -15.31 6.82 -8.70
N VAL A 85 -15.30 5.66 -8.06
CA VAL A 85 -16.08 4.50 -8.51
C VAL A 85 -17.58 4.77 -8.36
N ARG A 86 -18.01 5.29 -7.22
CA ARG A 86 -19.41 5.63 -6.93
C ARG A 86 -19.95 6.69 -7.90
N ASP A 87 -19.19 7.77 -8.08
CA ASP A 87 -19.60 8.89 -8.92
C ASP A 87 -19.61 8.53 -10.41
N GLY A 88 -18.72 7.62 -10.82
CA GLY A 88 -18.67 7.08 -12.18
C GLY A 88 -19.84 6.14 -12.55
N ARG A 89 -20.57 5.61 -11.57
CA ARG A 89 -21.72 4.72 -11.74
C ARG A 89 -21.42 3.54 -12.66
N PHE A 90 -20.28 2.90 -12.44
CA PHE A 90 -19.88 1.73 -13.24
C PHE A 90 -20.68 0.49 -12.84
N ASP A 91 -21.10 -0.28 -13.82
CA ASP A 91 -21.86 -1.52 -13.61
C ASP A 91 -20.97 -2.66 -13.11
N THR A 92 -19.69 -2.65 -13.48
CA THR A 92 -18.71 -3.68 -13.10
C THR A 92 -17.37 -3.08 -12.68
N VAL A 93 -16.59 -3.86 -11.92
CA VAL A 93 -15.23 -3.47 -11.52
C VAL A 93 -14.31 -3.30 -12.72
N GLU A 94 -14.50 -4.15 -13.75
CA GLU A 94 -13.76 -4.09 -15.01
C GLU A 94 -13.99 -2.75 -15.74
N GLN A 95 -15.22 -2.30 -15.81
CA GLN A 95 -15.54 -0.98 -16.40
C GLN A 95 -14.88 0.16 -15.61
N ALA A 96 -14.92 0.10 -14.27
CA ALA A 96 -14.26 1.08 -13.44
C ALA A 96 -12.74 1.09 -13.68
N LEU A 97 -12.10 -0.10 -13.74
CA LEU A 97 -10.68 -0.23 -14.06
C LEU A 97 -10.35 0.33 -15.43
N GLU A 98 -11.11 -0.03 -16.45
CA GLU A 98 -10.89 0.46 -17.82
C GLU A 98 -10.95 1.99 -17.90
N HIS A 99 -11.95 2.60 -17.28
CA HIS A 99 -12.15 4.04 -17.35
C HIS A 99 -11.22 4.85 -16.45
N LEU A 100 -11.02 4.39 -15.21
CA LEU A 100 -10.28 5.16 -14.21
C LEU A 100 -8.77 4.93 -14.27
N VAL A 101 -8.33 3.73 -14.68
CA VAL A 101 -6.93 3.30 -14.55
C VAL A 101 -6.29 2.95 -15.90
N LEU A 102 -6.94 2.08 -16.72
CA LEU A 102 -6.33 1.58 -17.95
C LEU A 102 -6.43 2.59 -19.11
N SER A 103 -7.41 3.45 -19.09
CA SER A 103 -7.52 4.54 -20.06
C SER A 103 -6.41 5.57 -19.84
N PRO A 104 -5.72 6.06 -20.89
CA PRO A 104 -4.75 7.14 -20.76
C PRO A 104 -5.37 8.47 -20.29
N ARG A 105 -6.69 8.57 -20.30
CA ARG A 105 -7.46 9.71 -19.77
C ARG A 105 -8.02 9.45 -18.37
N GLY A 106 -7.81 8.26 -17.83
CA GLY A 106 -8.27 7.86 -16.50
C GLY A 106 -7.57 8.68 -15.41
N VAL A 107 -8.32 9.13 -14.43
CA VAL A 107 -7.81 9.99 -13.36
C VAL A 107 -6.81 9.28 -12.43
N LEU A 108 -6.77 7.95 -12.47
CA LEU A 108 -5.85 7.11 -11.71
C LEU A 108 -4.78 6.46 -12.59
N HIS A 109 -4.71 6.82 -13.89
CA HIS A 109 -3.77 6.21 -14.83
C HIS A 109 -2.31 6.35 -14.37
N ASP A 110 -1.91 7.54 -13.92
CA ASP A 110 -0.56 7.87 -13.45
C ASP A 110 -0.45 7.96 -11.91
N GLU A 111 -1.47 7.48 -11.19
CA GLU A 111 -1.58 7.70 -9.75
C GLU A 111 -0.40 7.16 -8.96
N ALA A 112 0.06 5.93 -9.23
CA ALA A 112 1.20 5.37 -8.52
C ALA A 112 2.51 6.14 -8.77
N ASP A 113 2.74 6.60 -9.99
CA ASP A 113 3.88 7.45 -10.29
C ASP A 113 3.75 8.83 -9.61
N ARG A 114 2.53 9.35 -9.47
CA ARG A 114 2.25 10.60 -8.74
C ARG A 114 2.55 10.44 -7.26
N VAL A 115 2.07 9.39 -6.62
CA VAL A 115 2.35 9.11 -5.20
C VAL A 115 3.86 9.04 -4.95
N LEU A 116 4.61 8.34 -5.80
CA LEU A 116 6.07 8.27 -5.69
C LEU A 116 6.77 9.61 -5.89
N ARG A 117 6.20 10.50 -6.73
CA ARG A 117 6.72 11.87 -6.91
C ARG A 117 6.41 12.75 -5.71
N ASP A 118 5.18 12.69 -5.20
CA ASP A 118 4.73 13.51 -4.07
C ASP A 118 5.51 13.19 -2.79
N GLU A 119 5.90 11.92 -2.62
CA GLU A 119 6.80 11.50 -1.54
C GLU A 119 8.29 11.69 -1.86
N GLU A 120 8.62 12.30 -3.01
CA GLU A 120 9.99 12.55 -3.50
C GLU A 120 10.89 11.30 -3.49
N ALA A 121 10.30 10.14 -3.77
CA ALA A 121 11.04 8.89 -3.82
C ALA A 121 12.24 8.97 -4.78
N ALA A 122 13.41 8.63 -4.30
CA ALA A 122 14.65 8.63 -5.08
C ALA A 122 14.58 7.58 -6.20
N PHE A 123 15.47 7.71 -7.19
CA PHE A 123 15.51 6.79 -8.35
C PHE A 123 15.58 5.31 -7.92
N LEU A 124 16.43 4.98 -6.96
CA LEU A 124 16.60 3.61 -6.47
C LEU A 124 15.35 3.10 -5.72
N GLU A 125 14.65 3.98 -5.04
CA GLU A 125 13.39 3.66 -4.35
C GLU A 125 12.28 3.37 -5.35
N ARG A 126 12.13 4.20 -6.40
CA ARG A 126 11.16 3.96 -7.47
C ARG A 126 11.42 2.66 -8.20
N ALA A 127 12.69 2.38 -8.53
CA ALA A 127 13.08 1.14 -9.18
C ALA A 127 12.82 -0.09 -8.28
N ALA A 128 13.06 0.03 -6.96
CA ALA A 128 12.73 -1.01 -6.00
C ALA A 128 11.21 -1.24 -5.90
N CYS A 129 10.39 -0.18 -5.82
CA CYS A 129 8.93 -0.28 -5.84
C CYS A 129 8.41 -1.00 -7.09
N GLU A 130 8.95 -0.67 -8.27
CA GLU A 130 8.56 -1.32 -9.52
C GLU A 130 8.88 -2.81 -9.50
N LEU A 131 10.08 -3.21 -9.06
CA LEU A 131 10.47 -4.61 -8.96
C LEU A 131 9.63 -5.37 -7.92
N ILE A 132 9.35 -4.75 -6.77
CA ILE A 132 8.49 -5.33 -5.72
C ILE A 132 7.07 -5.53 -6.26
N GLY A 133 6.53 -4.56 -6.95
CA GLY A 133 5.23 -4.66 -7.60
C GLY A 133 5.17 -5.77 -8.65
N ARG A 134 6.27 -6.03 -9.35
CA ARG A 134 6.42 -7.14 -10.31
C ARG A 134 6.74 -8.49 -9.67
N GLY A 135 6.71 -8.58 -8.34
CA GLY A 135 6.85 -9.84 -7.59
C GLY A 135 8.25 -10.16 -7.07
N ALA A 136 9.27 -9.30 -7.29
CA ALA A 136 10.55 -9.45 -6.62
C ALA A 136 10.38 -9.09 -5.13
N ARG A 137 10.58 -10.05 -4.25
CA ARG A 137 10.24 -9.86 -2.82
C ARG A 137 11.45 -9.87 -1.89
N ARG A 138 12.56 -10.48 -2.30
CA ARG A 138 13.75 -10.64 -1.45
C ARG A 138 14.74 -9.50 -1.66
N PRO A 139 15.36 -8.95 -0.60
CA PRO A 139 16.39 -7.91 -0.74
C PRO A 139 17.53 -8.31 -1.71
N SER A 140 18.01 -9.55 -1.62
CA SER A 140 19.06 -10.06 -2.51
C SER A 140 18.63 -10.14 -3.98
N GLU A 141 17.38 -10.50 -4.25
CA GLU A 141 16.82 -10.50 -5.60
C GLU A 141 16.70 -9.07 -6.15
N LEU A 142 16.22 -8.14 -5.33
CA LEU A 142 16.13 -6.73 -5.69
C LEU A 142 17.51 -6.15 -6.01
N ALA A 143 18.50 -6.42 -5.14
CA ALA A 143 19.86 -5.96 -5.32
C ALA A 143 20.49 -6.51 -6.62
N ALA A 144 20.31 -7.81 -6.87
CA ALA A 144 20.80 -8.45 -8.09
C ALA A 144 20.18 -7.83 -9.37
N ARG A 145 18.85 -7.59 -9.37
CA ARG A 145 18.14 -7.00 -10.52
C ARG A 145 18.50 -5.51 -10.74
N LEU A 146 18.84 -4.80 -9.66
CA LEU A 146 19.24 -3.38 -9.72
C LEU A 146 20.74 -3.19 -9.94
N GLY A 147 21.53 -4.28 -9.92
CA GLY A 147 22.97 -4.20 -10.08
C GLY A 147 23.69 -3.50 -8.93
N VAL A 148 23.13 -3.54 -7.71
CA VAL A 148 23.69 -2.89 -6.52
C VAL A 148 23.96 -3.92 -5.40
N LYS A 149 24.72 -3.51 -4.38
CA LYS A 149 24.91 -4.35 -3.20
C LYS A 149 23.67 -4.33 -2.29
N ASP A 150 23.37 -5.43 -1.60
CA ASP A 150 22.28 -5.54 -0.63
C ASP A 150 22.31 -4.41 0.41
N THR A 151 23.49 -4.04 0.87
CA THR A 151 23.70 -2.97 1.84
C THR A 151 23.27 -1.60 1.31
N THR A 152 23.38 -1.36 0.01
CA THR A 152 22.92 -0.12 -0.63
C THR A 152 21.43 0.03 -0.61
N LEU A 153 20.67 -1.09 -0.65
CA LEU A 153 19.21 -1.09 -0.63
C LEU A 153 18.61 -0.98 0.77
N ALA A 154 19.39 -1.22 1.81
CA ALA A 154 18.84 -1.26 3.18
C ALA A 154 18.18 0.07 3.60
N LYS A 155 18.79 1.22 3.27
CA LYS A 155 18.23 2.54 3.57
C LYS A 155 17.02 2.87 2.68
N PRO A 156 17.08 2.73 1.35
CA PRO A 156 15.93 2.89 0.47
C PRO A 156 14.72 2.04 0.86
N LEU A 157 14.90 0.75 1.13
CA LEU A 157 13.80 -0.12 1.53
C LEU A 157 13.19 0.28 2.86
N ARG A 158 14.00 0.69 3.84
CA ARG A 158 13.50 1.21 5.11
C ARG A 158 12.68 2.48 4.89
N HIS A 159 13.18 3.43 4.11
CA HIS A 159 12.47 4.66 3.79
C HIS A 159 11.12 4.38 3.10
N LEU A 160 11.07 3.47 2.13
CA LEU A 160 9.81 3.06 1.51
C LEU A 160 8.80 2.43 2.50
N VAL A 161 9.29 1.70 3.50
CA VAL A 161 8.45 1.18 4.59
C VAL A 161 7.95 2.32 5.49
N ASP A 162 8.82 3.27 5.83
CA ASP A 162 8.47 4.44 6.64
C ASP A 162 7.43 5.33 5.92
N LEU A 163 7.52 5.44 4.59
CA LEU A 163 6.54 6.08 3.71
C LEU A 163 5.27 5.23 3.49
N ARG A 164 5.23 4.00 3.99
CA ARG A 164 4.11 3.04 3.79
C ARG A 164 3.77 2.75 2.33
N LEU A 165 4.76 2.80 1.46
CA LEU A 165 4.63 2.40 0.07
C LEU A 165 4.82 0.89 -0.10
N ILE A 166 5.62 0.29 0.79
CA ILE A 166 5.84 -1.15 0.86
C ILE A 166 5.73 -1.65 2.30
N ASP A 167 5.31 -2.89 2.46
CA ASP A 167 5.32 -3.64 3.71
C ASP A 167 6.51 -4.58 3.78
N ARG A 168 7.13 -4.63 4.96
CA ARG A 168 8.15 -5.61 5.31
C ARG A 168 7.50 -6.77 6.04
N GLN A 169 7.54 -7.95 5.45
CA GLN A 169 7.00 -9.19 6.03
C GLN A 169 8.12 -10.05 6.58
N ALA A 170 7.93 -10.61 7.77
CA ALA A 170 8.76 -11.65 8.35
C ALA A 170 7.99 -12.97 8.38
N PRO A 171 8.67 -14.14 8.23
CA PRO A 171 7.98 -15.42 8.34
C PRO A 171 7.42 -15.59 9.75
N TYR A 172 6.29 -16.27 9.85
CA TYR A 172 5.70 -16.61 11.13
C TYR A 172 6.54 -17.72 11.79
N ASP A 173 6.91 -17.52 13.06
CA ASP A 173 7.62 -18.48 13.90
C ASP A 173 6.59 -19.20 14.79
N PHE A 174 6.15 -20.37 14.36
CA PHE A 174 5.14 -21.16 15.09
C PHE A 174 5.62 -21.57 16.49
N GLY A 175 6.92 -21.73 16.69
CA GLY A 175 7.46 -22.06 18.02
C GLY A 175 7.39 -20.89 19.01
N LYS A 176 7.23 -19.67 18.51
CA LYS A 176 7.14 -18.45 19.33
C LYS A 176 5.79 -17.75 19.24
N GLY A 177 4.87 -18.25 18.43
CA GLY A 177 3.54 -17.67 18.23
C GLY A 177 3.57 -16.20 17.70
N ARG A 178 4.61 -15.80 16.96
CA ARG A 178 4.79 -14.43 16.45
C ARG A 178 5.67 -14.39 15.21
N PRO A 179 5.65 -13.29 14.43
CA PRO A 179 6.61 -13.12 13.34
C PRO A 179 8.06 -13.18 13.82
N ALA A 180 8.93 -13.80 13.04
CA ALA A 180 10.35 -13.91 13.36
C ALA A 180 10.99 -12.51 13.48
N ALA A 181 11.73 -12.30 14.58
CA ALA A 181 12.43 -11.04 14.80
C ALA A 181 13.65 -10.96 13.86
N GLY A 182 13.57 -10.08 12.87
CA GLY A 182 14.70 -9.75 11.99
C GLY A 182 15.18 -10.91 11.10
N GLY A 183 16.21 -10.65 10.31
CA GLY A 183 16.95 -11.67 9.59
C GLY A 183 16.83 -11.59 8.06
N ARG A 184 17.57 -12.50 7.39
CA ARG A 184 17.68 -12.60 5.91
C ARG A 184 16.42 -13.13 5.20
N ARG A 185 15.39 -13.50 5.98
CA ARG A 185 14.17 -14.14 5.45
C ARG A 185 13.00 -13.14 5.28
N VAL A 186 13.29 -11.85 5.27
CA VAL A 186 12.23 -10.86 5.05
C VAL A 186 11.82 -10.80 3.58
N LEU A 187 10.53 -10.55 3.37
CA LEU A 187 9.97 -10.26 2.07
C LEU A 187 9.36 -8.87 2.08
N TYR A 188 9.35 -8.24 0.91
CA TYR A 188 8.67 -6.98 0.69
C TYR A 188 7.50 -7.16 -0.26
N LYS A 189 6.42 -6.41 -0.03
CA LYS A 189 5.27 -6.30 -0.94
C LYS A 189 4.79 -4.85 -0.98
N PRO A 190 4.04 -4.43 -2.00
CA PRO A 190 3.34 -3.16 -1.93
C PRO A 190 2.40 -3.13 -0.72
N ALA A 191 2.31 -1.98 -0.05
CA ALA A 191 1.51 -1.84 1.17
C ALA A 191 0.00 -1.73 0.87
N ASP A 192 -0.34 -1.19 -0.30
CA ASP A 192 -1.72 -0.97 -0.72
C ASP A 192 -2.08 -1.82 -1.95
N PRO A 193 -3.28 -2.42 -2.01
CA PRO A 193 -3.72 -3.23 -3.14
C PRO A 193 -3.74 -2.46 -4.47
N PHE A 194 -4.10 -1.17 -4.46
CA PHE A 194 -4.07 -0.35 -5.66
C PHE A 194 -2.65 -0.20 -6.22
N LEU A 195 -1.66 0.10 -5.37
CA LEU A 195 -0.26 0.18 -5.80
C LEU A 195 0.24 -1.17 -6.33
N ALA A 196 -0.13 -2.27 -5.66
CA ALA A 196 0.18 -3.62 -6.13
C ALA A 196 -0.44 -3.90 -7.50
N MET A 197 -1.71 -3.60 -7.68
CA MET A 197 -2.44 -3.72 -8.95
C MET A 197 -1.77 -2.88 -10.04
N TRP A 198 -1.47 -1.61 -9.76
CA TRP A 198 -0.89 -0.71 -10.74
C TRP A 198 0.46 -1.20 -11.24
N HIS A 199 1.36 -1.62 -10.35
CA HIS A 199 2.67 -2.14 -10.72
C HIS A 199 2.62 -3.49 -11.44
N THR A 200 1.62 -4.33 -11.12
CA THR A 200 1.46 -5.66 -11.73
C THR A 200 0.68 -5.62 -13.04
N CYS A 201 -0.39 -4.84 -13.08
CA CYS A 201 -1.37 -4.87 -14.18
C CYS A 201 -1.26 -3.68 -15.14
N VAL A 202 -0.77 -2.52 -14.70
CA VAL A 202 -0.69 -1.31 -15.51
C VAL A 202 0.72 -1.08 -16.02
N ARG A 203 1.69 -1.00 -15.12
CA ARG A 203 3.08 -0.63 -15.44
C ARG A 203 3.71 -1.45 -16.56
N PRO A 204 3.57 -2.80 -16.62
CA PRO A 204 4.18 -3.59 -17.69
C PRO A 204 3.60 -3.32 -19.08
N TYR A 205 2.38 -2.78 -19.15
CA TYR A 205 1.65 -2.55 -20.40
C TYR A 205 1.43 -1.07 -20.70
N LEU A 206 2.05 -0.18 -19.91
CA LEU A 206 1.81 1.27 -19.95
C LEU A 206 1.99 1.87 -21.35
N SER A 207 3.03 1.44 -22.09
CA SER A 207 3.26 1.93 -23.46
C SER A 207 2.09 1.62 -24.40
N GLY A 208 1.49 0.41 -24.29
CA GLY A 208 0.32 0.03 -25.07
C GLY A 208 -0.95 0.76 -24.59
N LEU A 209 -1.10 0.93 -23.29
CA LEU A 209 -2.22 1.65 -22.70
C LEU A 209 -2.24 3.12 -23.12
N ASN A 210 -1.08 3.79 -23.13
CA ASN A 210 -0.94 5.19 -23.51
C ASN A 210 -1.38 5.48 -24.96
N VAL A 211 -1.26 4.50 -25.85
CA VAL A 211 -1.73 4.62 -27.24
C VAL A 211 -3.12 3.98 -27.46
N GLY A 212 -3.78 3.55 -26.38
CA GLY A 212 -5.11 2.95 -26.45
C GLY A 212 -5.14 1.56 -27.12
N ALA A 213 -4.02 0.82 -27.10
CA ALA A 213 -3.97 -0.49 -27.74
C ALA A 213 -4.80 -1.53 -26.98
N LYS A 214 -5.79 -2.14 -27.64
CA LYS A 214 -6.65 -3.20 -27.08
C LYS A 214 -5.85 -4.37 -26.49
N SER A 215 -4.72 -4.74 -27.11
CA SER A 215 -3.85 -5.80 -26.58
C SER A 215 -3.22 -5.44 -25.22
N GLY A 216 -2.92 -4.18 -24.99
CA GLY A 216 -2.43 -3.68 -23.69
C GLY A 216 -3.50 -3.83 -22.62
N GLN A 217 -4.74 -3.39 -22.91
CA GLN A 217 -5.87 -3.54 -22.01
C GLN A 217 -6.17 -5.01 -21.67
N GLN A 218 -6.21 -5.87 -22.67
CA GLN A 218 -6.46 -7.31 -22.47
C GLN A 218 -5.42 -7.96 -21.55
N ARG A 219 -4.13 -7.67 -21.77
CA ARG A 219 -3.05 -8.21 -20.92
C ARG A 219 -3.13 -7.66 -19.49
N ALA A 220 -3.45 -6.38 -19.33
CA ALA A 220 -3.65 -5.77 -18.01
C ALA A 220 -4.79 -6.46 -17.26
N MET A 221 -5.92 -6.70 -17.92
CA MET A 221 -7.07 -7.41 -17.34
C MET A 221 -6.76 -8.87 -17.01
N GLN A 222 -5.98 -9.58 -17.81
CA GLN A 222 -5.53 -10.93 -17.49
C GLN A 222 -4.64 -10.95 -16.24
N ALA A 223 -3.71 -10.00 -16.12
CA ALA A 223 -2.86 -9.87 -14.94
C ALA A 223 -3.67 -9.55 -13.68
N TRP A 224 -4.74 -8.75 -13.80
CA TRP A 224 -5.61 -8.38 -12.70
C TRP A 224 -6.33 -9.58 -12.05
N VAL A 225 -6.76 -10.58 -12.82
CA VAL A 225 -7.37 -11.81 -12.27
C VAL A 225 -6.44 -12.49 -11.27
N HIS A 226 -5.14 -12.59 -11.58
CA HIS A 226 -4.15 -13.17 -10.67
C HIS A 226 -3.88 -12.27 -9.45
N HIS A 227 -3.92 -10.95 -9.65
CA HIS A 227 -3.78 -10.00 -8.55
C HIS A 227 -4.91 -10.13 -7.53
N VAL A 228 -6.16 -10.27 -7.96
CA VAL A 228 -7.34 -10.49 -7.09
C VAL A 228 -7.11 -11.68 -6.15
N ALA A 229 -6.59 -12.80 -6.66
CA ALA A 229 -6.32 -13.99 -5.85
C ALA A 229 -5.31 -13.70 -4.72
N SER A 230 -4.27 -12.90 -5.01
CA SER A 230 -3.29 -12.49 -3.99
C SER A 230 -3.89 -11.59 -2.91
N VAL A 231 -4.77 -10.67 -3.31
CA VAL A 231 -5.47 -9.78 -2.37
C VAL A 231 -6.47 -10.56 -1.53
N TRP A 232 -7.19 -11.51 -2.13
CA TRP A 232 -8.07 -12.41 -1.40
C TRP A 232 -7.36 -13.14 -0.26
N GLU A 233 -6.18 -13.70 -0.53
CA GLU A 233 -5.37 -14.35 0.50
C GLU A 233 -4.99 -13.39 1.65
N ASP A 234 -4.61 -12.15 1.31
CA ASP A 234 -4.26 -11.14 2.31
C ASP A 234 -5.50 -10.69 3.13
N VAL A 235 -6.66 -10.53 2.48
CA VAL A 235 -7.94 -10.21 3.15
C VAL A 235 -8.32 -11.33 4.12
N CYS A 236 -8.34 -12.58 3.68
CA CYS A 236 -8.65 -13.71 4.54
C CYS A 236 -7.74 -13.77 5.77
N ARG A 237 -6.44 -13.53 5.58
CA ARG A 237 -5.47 -13.53 6.67
C ARG A 237 -5.67 -12.35 7.63
N GLY A 238 -5.99 -11.18 7.10
CA GLY A 238 -6.24 -9.98 7.89
C GLY A 238 -7.53 -10.05 8.72
N GLN A 239 -8.54 -10.76 8.22
CA GLN A 239 -9.85 -10.92 8.86
C GLN A 239 -9.94 -12.15 9.75
N TRP A 240 -8.90 -12.98 9.79
CA TRP A 240 -8.93 -14.27 10.49
C TRP A 240 -9.35 -14.17 11.94
N HIS A 241 -8.86 -13.16 12.65
CA HIS A 241 -9.17 -12.94 14.07
C HIS A 241 -10.57 -12.40 14.35
N GLU A 242 -11.27 -11.93 13.32
CA GLU A 242 -12.65 -11.46 13.41
C GLU A 242 -13.68 -12.56 13.13
N LEU A 243 -13.22 -13.73 12.65
CA LEU A 243 -14.10 -14.85 12.34
C LEU A 243 -14.52 -15.58 13.63
N ASP A 244 -15.80 -15.95 13.70
CA ASP A 244 -16.28 -16.90 14.71
C ASP A 244 -15.82 -18.32 14.33
N HIS A 245 -14.91 -18.85 15.12
CA HIS A 245 -14.34 -20.18 14.91
C HIS A 245 -15.11 -21.28 15.62
N ALA A 246 -16.38 -21.08 15.94
CA ALA A 246 -17.25 -22.09 16.58
C ALA A 246 -16.65 -22.70 17.86
N GLY A 247 -16.04 -21.89 18.71
CA GLY A 247 -15.44 -22.31 19.97
C GLY A 247 -14.07 -23.00 19.83
N ILE A 248 -13.49 -23.03 18.64
CA ILE A 248 -12.12 -23.51 18.44
C ILE A 248 -11.14 -22.38 18.77
N GLU A 249 -10.22 -22.63 19.71
CA GLU A 249 -9.11 -21.71 19.97
C GLU A 249 -8.11 -21.77 18.82
N TRP A 250 -7.87 -20.63 18.20
CA TRP A 250 -6.91 -20.50 17.11
C TRP A 250 -5.73 -19.65 17.54
N GLU A 251 -4.53 -20.10 17.19
CA GLU A 251 -3.35 -19.24 17.25
C GLU A 251 -3.38 -18.22 16.11
N PRO A 252 -2.71 -17.05 16.28
CA PRO A 252 -2.66 -16.04 15.23
C PRO A 252 -2.17 -16.60 13.90
N ALA A 253 -2.90 -16.34 12.83
CA ALA A 253 -2.51 -16.75 11.50
C ALA A 253 -1.32 -15.95 11.00
N GLY A 254 -0.36 -16.60 10.37
CA GLY A 254 0.82 -15.97 9.82
C GLY A 254 1.28 -16.64 8.53
N ARG A 255 1.99 -15.88 7.70
CA ARG A 255 2.60 -16.42 6.48
C ARG A 255 3.91 -17.11 6.84
N TYR A 256 4.07 -18.38 6.41
CA TYR A 256 5.30 -19.12 6.58
C TYR A 256 6.03 -19.29 5.24
N TRP A 257 7.34 -19.12 5.27
CA TRP A 257 8.24 -19.53 4.18
C TRP A 257 9.56 -20.02 4.76
N GLY A 258 9.94 -21.23 4.38
CA GLY A 258 11.17 -21.87 4.84
C GLY A 258 12.36 -21.63 3.92
N GLY A 259 13.56 -21.95 4.41
CA GLY A 259 14.80 -21.85 3.63
C GLY A 259 15.11 -23.08 2.76
N ARG A 260 14.34 -24.13 2.83
CA ARG A 260 14.25 -25.29 1.93
C ARG A 260 12.82 -25.77 2.03
N ASP A 261 12.21 -26.09 0.90
CA ASP A 261 10.93 -26.77 0.90
C ASP A 261 11.07 -28.05 1.74
N PRO A 262 10.02 -28.41 2.50
CA PRO A 262 10.01 -29.65 3.25
C PRO A 262 10.11 -30.86 2.33
#